data_02de8b27a9881191a13b276fe9ca0cf3
#
_entry.id   02de8b27a9881191a13b276fe9ca0cf3
#
_cell.length_a   1.000
_cell.length_b   1.000
_cell.length_c   1.000
_cell.angle_alpha   90.00
_cell.angle_beta   90.00
_cell.angle_gamma   90.00
#
_symmetry.space_group_name_H-M   'P 1'
#
loop_
_entity.id
_entity.type
_entity.pdbx_description
1 polymer ?
#
loop_
_entity_poly.entity_id
_entity_poly.type
_entity_poly.pdbx_seq_one_letter_code
_entity_poly.pdbx_strand_id
1 'polypeptide(L)'
;LLALSLGLYQTDLACFCRVLLAGFLVLLFRGEEGIKLRYYIAKCLGSAVCGAALYWGILQIILKISGVAMTNYQGGASTSPLNMLKSLPQSIVKCYAQFWDYFFGDTVRHNVLQSFGVLYALAFLVVGAALVHRLAVVLRRKDAETAFYAVAAVLVMPLASVIFLLAASQATFYIPMAGGTALFFPVCFWLLDAVQPASNTETLGKNKAGKVKKAALLLAAAGILYGSVFMSAIDQQAMYEGRKATKQIADLVAGELVAEGYYDLPEKLPVMLVGRPSASPLFRTHIIYWDANDYAQVGLFEKENAATMRYSWNAVFRDLTPMQLELCSDEVYDELIRTEEIKRMPTFPEKGSMQEMDGVY
;
A
#
# COMPACT_ATOMS: atom_id res chain seq x y z
N LEU A 1 13.96 15.10 -9.48
CA LEU A 1 12.85 14.83 -8.55
C LEU A 1 12.44 13.37 -8.56
N LEU A 2 12.10 12.75 -9.72
CA LEU A 2 11.68 11.34 -9.77
C LEU A 2 12.71 10.39 -9.14
N ALA A 3 14.02 10.54 -9.44
CA ALA A 3 15.07 9.70 -8.85
C ALA A 3 15.15 9.84 -7.33
N LEU A 4 14.94 11.04 -6.78
CA LEU A 4 14.89 11.27 -5.34
C LEU A 4 13.65 10.64 -4.71
N SER A 5 12.48 10.78 -5.35
CA SER A 5 11.24 10.16 -4.89
C SER A 5 11.35 8.63 -4.85
N LEU A 6 11.91 8.01 -5.90
CA LEU A 6 12.19 6.56 -5.94
C LEU A 6 13.17 6.11 -4.86
N GLY A 7 14.11 6.97 -4.46
CA GLY A 7 15.03 6.71 -3.37
C GLY A 7 14.37 6.75 -2.00
N LEU A 8 13.32 7.54 -1.83
CA LEU A 8 12.53 7.61 -0.60
C LEU A 8 11.49 6.48 -0.56
N TYR A 9 10.71 6.35 -1.63
CA TYR A 9 9.68 5.32 -1.72
C TYR A 9 9.37 4.94 -3.17
N GLN A 10 9.66 3.73 -3.55
CA GLN A 10 9.57 3.26 -4.95
C GLN A 10 8.15 3.27 -5.50
N THR A 11 7.13 3.18 -4.64
CA THR A 11 5.72 3.19 -5.06
C THR A 11 5.22 4.57 -5.50
N ASP A 12 5.99 5.64 -5.24
CA ASP A 12 5.71 6.99 -5.76
C ASP A 12 5.75 7.04 -7.29
N LEU A 13 6.38 6.04 -7.93
CA LEU A 13 6.30 5.85 -9.38
C LEU A 13 4.85 5.78 -9.87
N ALA A 14 3.96 5.15 -9.10
CA ALA A 14 2.54 5.06 -9.45
C ALA A 14 1.86 6.44 -9.44
N CYS A 15 2.15 7.28 -8.44
CA CYS A 15 1.66 8.65 -8.38
C CYS A 15 2.17 9.47 -9.57
N PHE A 16 3.46 9.37 -9.87
CA PHE A 16 4.08 10.03 -11.00
C PHE A 16 3.42 9.63 -12.34
N CYS A 17 3.29 8.32 -12.60
CA CYS A 17 2.65 7.82 -13.81
C CYS A 17 1.19 8.26 -13.92
N ARG A 18 0.47 8.31 -12.80
CA ARG A 18 -0.91 8.79 -12.75
C ARG A 18 -1.02 10.25 -13.18
N VAL A 19 -0.15 11.11 -12.67
CA VAL A 19 -0.15 12.55 -13.03
C VAL A 19 0.22 12.75 -14.49
N LEU A 20 1.20 12.01 -15.00
CA LEU A 20 1.58 12.09 -16.42
C LEU A 20 0.45 11.61 -17.33
N LEU A 21 -0.22 10.52 -16.98
CA LEU A 21 -1.37 10.02 -17.74
C LEU A 21 -2.53 11.03 -17.74
N ALA A 22 -2.77 11.69 -16.61
CA ALA A 22 -3.77 12.73 -16.51
C ALA A 22 -3.45 13.93 -17.40
N GLY A 23 -2.21 14.39 -17.40
CA GLY A 23 -1.74 15.44 -18.31
C GLY A 23 -1.92 15.08 -19.77
N PHE A 24 -1.62 13.83 -20.14
CA PHE A 24 -1.87 13.31 -21.48
C PHE A 24 -3.35 13.34 -21.85
N LEU A 25 -4.24 12.89 -20.97
CA LEU A 25 -5.69 12.89 -21.18
C LEU A 25 -6.25 14.32 -21.30
N VAL A 26 -5.69 15.30 -20.58
CA VAL A 26 -6.07 16.73 -20.77
C VAL A 26 -5.78 17.18 -22.18
N LEU A 27 -4.57 16.92 -22.70
CA LEU A 27 -4.19 17.28 -24.06
C LEU A 27 -5.10 16.59 -25.09
N LEU A 28 -5.32 15.30 -24.93
CA LEU A 28 -6.17 14.48 -25.78
C LEU A 28 -7.61 15.02 -25.84
N PHE A 29 -8.22 15.28 -24.69
CA PHE A 29 -9.60 15.75 -24.60
C PHE A 29 -9.78 17.21 -25.05
N ARG A 30 -8.72 18.04 -24.95
CA ARG A 30 -8.70 19.37 -25.54
C ARG A 30 -8.58 19.35 -27.06
N GLY A 31 -8.20 18.19 -27.64
CA GLY A 31 -8.08 18.00 -29.07
C GLY A 31 -6.79 18.53 -29.64
N GLU A 32 -5.72 18.46 -28.87
CA GLU A 32 -4.38 18.77 -29.38
C GLU A 32 -3.98 17.81 -30.51
N GLU A 33 -3.15 18.30 -31.40
CA GLU A 33 -2.69 17.55 -32.58
C GLU A 33 -1.85 16.32 -32.19
N GLY A 34 -1.87 15.26 -33.01
CA GLY A 34 -1.13 14.03 -32.78
C GLY A 34 0.37 14.25 -32.55
N ILE A 35 0.99 15.23 -33.23
CA ILE A 35 2.40 15.57 -33.03
C ILE A 35 2.67 16.02 -31.58
N LYS A 36 1.80 16.84 -30.99
CA LYS A 36 1.94 17.30 -29.59
C LYS A 36 1.74 16.13 -28.62
N LEU A 37 0.81 15.22 -28.92
CA LEU A 37 0.59 14.02 -28.11
C LEU A 37 1.80 13.10 -28.13
N ARG A 38 2.39 12.82 -29.30
CA ARG A 38 3.63 12.04 -29.45
C ARG A 38 4.80 12.67 -28.69
N TYR A 39 4.97 13.99 -28.82
CA TYR A 39 6.01 14.72 -28.12
C TYR A 39 5.85 14.64 -26.59
N TYR A 40 4.61 14.74 -26.10
CA TYR A 40 4.32 14.58 -24.68
C TYR A 40 4.68 13.17 -24.21
N ILE A 41 4.26 12.12 -24.93
CA ILE A 41 4.61 10.72 -24.63
C ILE A 41 6.14 10.53 -24.59
N ALA A 42 6.84 11.04 -25.60
CA ALA A 42 8.31 10.94 -25.67
C ALA A 42 8.97 11.61 -24.47
N LYS A 43 8.50 12.80 -24.06
CA LYS A 43 9.00 13.48 -22.85
C LYS A 43 8.73 12.69 -21.59
N CYS A 44 7.52 12.13 -21.44
CA CYS A 44 7.15 11.34 -20.27
C CYS A 44 8.02 10.07 -20.16
N LEU A 45 8.17 9.34 -21.27
CA LEU A 45 9.02 8.14 -21.33
C LEU A 45 10.48 8.49 -21.08
N GLY A 46 10.99 9.54 -21.73
CA GLY A 46 12.35 10.02 -21.50
C GLY A 46 12.61 10.39 -20.04
N SER A 47 11.68 11.11 -19.42
CA SER A 47 11.78 11.49 -18.00
C SER A 47 11.74 10.27 -17.08
N ALA A 48 10.88 9.28 -17.37
CA ALA A 48 10.78 8.06 -16.59
C ALA A 48 12.07 7.22 -16.71
N VAL A 49 12.58 7.02 -17.93
CA VAL A 49 13.83 6.27 -18.19
C VAL A 49 15.02 6.97 -17.54
N CYS A 50 15.18 8.29 -17.76
CA CYS A 50 16.29 9.04 -17.14
C CYS A 50 16.19 9.02 -15.60
N GLY A 51 15.00 9.18 -15.04
CA GLY A 51 14.78 9.13 -13.60
C GLY A 51 15.12 7.76 -13.00
N ALA A 52 14.68 6.67 -13.66
CA ALA A 52 14.97 5.31 -13.23
C ALA A 52 16.46 4.98 -13.37
N ALA A 53 17.10 5.37 -14.48
CA ALA A 53 18.54 5.15 -14.69
C ALA A 53 19.39 5.90 -13.65
N LEU A 54 19.04 7.15 -13.37
CA LEU A 54 19.70 7.95 -12.33
C LEU A 54 19.53 7.34 -10.93
N TYR A 55 18.32 6.92 -10.59
CA TYR A 55 18.03 6.23 -9.33
C TYR A 55 18.89 4.95 -9.21
N TRP A 56 18.86 4.12 -10.24
CA TRP A 56 19.62 2.86 -10.24
C TRP A 56 21.13 3.10 -10.13
N GLY A 57 21.67 4.11 -10.86
CA GLY A 57 23.09 4.48 -10.77
C GLY A 57 23.49 4.94 -9.37
N ILE A 58 22.69 5.81 -8.73
CA ILE A 58 22.92 6.28 -7.37
C ILE A 58 22.88 5.08 -6.40
N LEU A 59 21.88 4.20 -6.54
CA LEU A 59 21.74 3.00 -5.71
C LEU A 59 22.97 2.11 -5.78
N GLN A 60 23.50 1.84 -6.99
CA GLN A 60 24.72 1.03 -7.16
C GLN A 60 25.95 1.68 -6.50
N ILE A 61 26.08 3.00 -6.60
CA ILE A 61 27.16 3.73 -5.94
C ILE A 61 27.07 3.60 -4.43
N ILE A 62 25.86 3.78 -3.86
CA ILE A 62 25.62 3.66 -2.41
C ILE A 62 25.93 2.25 -1.92
N LEU A 63 25.41 1.21 -2.58
CA LEU A 63 25.66 -0.18 -2.22
C LEU A 63 27.16 -0.53 -2.27
N LYS A 64 27.87 -0.02 -3.27
CA LYS A 64 29.31 -0.22 -3.39
C LYS A 64 30.11 0.49 -2.27
N ILE A 65 29.73 1.70 -1.92
CA ILE A 65 30.40 2.48 -0.86
C ILE A 65 30.11 1.88 0.52
N SER A 66 28.85 1.48 0.77
CA SER A 66 28.44 0.91 2.06
C SER A 66 28.87 -0.55 2.27
N GLY A 67 29.29 -1.25 1.21
CA GLY A 67 29.62 -2.68 1.26
C GLY A 67 28.44 -3.60 1.58
N VAL A 68 27.20 -3.07 1.50
CA VAL A 68 25.96 -3.82 1.83
C VAL A 68 25.40 -4.45 0.56
N ALA A 69 25.04 -5.73 0.66
CA ALA A 69 24.32 -6.40 -0.43
C ALA A 69 22.85 -5.98 -0.48
N MET A 70 22.29 -5.96 -1.68
CA MET A 70 20.85 -5.69 -1.84
C MET A 70 20.03 -6.82 -1.23
N THR A 71 19.12 -6.49 -0.32
CA THR A 71 18.23 -7.46 0.30
C THR A 71 17.16 -7.93 -0.68
N ASN A 72 16.75 -9.20 -0.57
CA ASN A 72 15.65 -9.74 -1.39
C ASN A 72 14.25 -9.43 -0.83
N TYR A 73 14.13 -8.34 -0.10
CA TYR A 73 12.84 -7.90 0.41
C TYR A 73 11.88 -7.60 -0.76
N GLN A 74 10.68 -8.17 -0.70
CA GLN A 74 9.65 -8.03 -1.75
C GLN A 74 10.11 -8.46 -3.16
N GLY A 75 11.09 -9.34 -3.26
CA GLY A 75 11.64 -9.80 -4.54
C GLY A 75 12.62 -8.83 -5.21
N GLY A 76 13.09 -7.80 -4.51
CA GLY A 76 13.94 -6.75 -5.06
C GLY A 76 15.26 -7.26 -5.66
N ALA A 77 15.93 -8.21 -5.01
CA ALA A 77 17.20 -8.75 -5.51
C ALA A 77 17.03 -9.74 -6.69
N SER A 78 15.86 -10.34 -6.86
CA SER A 78 15.55 -11.29 -7.93
C SER A 78 15.06 -10.64 -9.22
N THR A 79 14.90 -9.31 -9.23
CA THR A 79 14.32 -8.56 -10.34
C THR A 79 15.36 -8.37 -11.44
N SER A 80 15.37 -9.26 -12.44
CA SER A 80 16.13 -9.07 -13.70
C SER A 80 15.19 -8.59 -14.80
N PRO A 81 15.67 -7.80 -15.79
CA PRO A 81 14.86 -7.35 -16.91
C PRO A 81 14.20 -8.50 -17.69
N LEU A 82 14.89 -9.63 -17.81
CA LEU A 82 14.38 -10.82 -18.48
C LEU A 82 13.23 -11.48 -17.68
N ASN A 83 13.37 -11.56 -16.37
CA ASN A 83 12.32 -12.10 -15.50
C ASN A 83 11.10 -11.18 -15.48
N MET A 84 11.29 -9.85 -15.47
CA MET A 84 10.20 -8.88 -15.60
C MET A 84 9.43 -9.09 -16.91
N LEU A 85 10.14 -9.27 -18.03
CA LEU A 85 9.51 -9.49 -19.33
C LEU A 85 8.71 -10.80 -19.36
N LYS A 86 9.24 -11.88 -18.77
CA LYS A 86 8.54 -13.18 -18.70
C LYS A 86 7.30 -13.13 -17.81
N SER A 87 7.35 -12.38 -16.69
CA SER A 87 6.23 -12.24 -15.76
C SER A 87 5.23 -11.16 -16.18
N LEU A 88 5.52 -10.37 -17.21
CA LEU A 88 4.70 -9.21 -17.61
C LEU A 88 3.22 -9.51 -17.80
N PRO A 89 2.78 -10.59 -18.49
CA PRO A 89 1.37 -10.89 -18.63
C PRO A 89 0.68 -11.11 -17.28
N GLN A 90 1.30 -11.88 -16.40
CA GLN A 90 0.79 -12.13 -15.05
C GLN A 90 0.77 -10.86 -14.20
N SER A 91 1.81 -10.03 -14.30
CA SER A 91 1.89 -8.74 -13.59
C SER A 91 0.80 -7.77 -14.03
N ILE A 92 0.47 -7.74 -15.34
CA ILE A 92 -0.63 -6.93 -15.86
C ILE A 92 -1.96 -7.37 -15.21
N VAL A 93 -2.27 -8.67 -15.22
CA VAL A 93 -3.47 -9.19 -14.58
C VAL A 93 -3.52 -8.83 -13.09
N LYS A 94 -2.38 -8.99 -12.39
CA LYS A 94 -2.26 -8.61 -10.96
C LYS A 94 -2.51 -7.11 -10.75
N CYS A 95 -2.00 -6.24 -11.62
CA CYS A 95 -2.26 -4.80 -11.53
C CYS A 95 -3.76 -4.47 -11.63
N TYR A 96 -4.48 -5.08 -12.58
CA TYR A 96 -5.93 -4.87 -12.68
C TYR A 96 -6.68 -5.43 -11.49
N ALA A 97 -6.33 -6.64 -11.05
CA ALA A 97 -6.93 -7.24 -9.85
C ALA A 97 -6.73 -6.36 -8.63
N GLN A 98 -5.49 -5.89 -8.39
CA GLN A 98 -5.15 -5.04 -7.24
C GLN A 98 -5.81 -3.67 -7.31
N PHE A 99 -5.99 -3.09 -8.50
CA PHE A 99 -6.72 -1.85 -8.67
C PHE A 99 -8.18 -1.99 -8.22
N TRP A 100 -8.87 -3.05 -8.64
CA TRP A 100 -10.27 -3.29 -8.26
C TRP A 100 -10.40 -3.72 -6.81
N ASP A 101 -9.47 -4.52 -6.30
CA ASP A 101 -9.43 -4.95 -4.92
C ASP A 101 -9.32 -3.78 -3.94
N TYR A 102 -8.56 -2.74 -4.30
CA TYR A 102 -8.48 -1.51 -3.51
C TYR A 102 -9.85 -0.85 -3.26
N PHE A 103 -10.74 -0.84 -4.26
CA PHE A 103 -12.05 -0.17 -4.13
C PHE A 103 -13.15 -1.10 -3.62
N PHE A 104 -13.07 -2.39 -3.89
CA PHE A 104 -14.16 -3.34 -3.68
C PHE A 104 -13.75 -4.60 -2.90
N GLY A 105 -12.46 -4.88 -2.78
CA GLY A 105 -11.94 -6.04 -2.05
C GLY A 105 -11.68 -5.74 -0.57
N ASP A 106 -11.24 -6.76 0.14
CA ASP A 106 -10.97 -6.71 1.57
C ASP A 106 -9.48 -6.48 1.89
N THR A 107 -8.58 -6.56 0.90
CA THR A 107 -7.12 -6.49 1.09
C THR A 107 -6.62 -5.16 1.66
N VAL A 108 -7.32 -4.06 1.40
CA VAL A 108 -6.93 -2.70 1.82
C VAL A 108 -8.03 -2.03 2.65
N ARG A 109 -9.19 -2.66 2.73
CA ARG A 109 -10.34 -2.17 3.51
C ARG A 109 -10.76 -3.23 4.51
N HIS A 110 -11.15 -2.76 5.69
CA HIS A 110 -11.70 -3.63 6.71
C HIS A 110 -13.17 -3.94 6.42
N ASN A 111 -13.58 -5.17 6.67
CA ASN A 111 -14.92 -5.69 6.38
C ASN A 111 -16.06 -4.87 7.00
N VAL A 112 -15.81 -4.17 8.10
CA VAL A 112 -16.80 -3.29 8.77
C VAL A 112 -17.36 -2.24 7.83
N LEU A 113 -16.65 -1.88 6.78
CA LEU A 113 -16.95 -0.74 5.92
C LEU A 113 -17.28 -1.12 4.48
N GLN A 114 -17.72 -2.35 4.23
CA GLN A 114 -18.18 -2.79 2.91
C GLN A 114 -19.22 -1.85 2.29
N SER A 115 -20.05 -1.16 3.11
CA SER A 115 -20.98 -0.14 2.65
C SER A 115 -20.33 1.00 1.86
N PHE A 116 -19.05 1.29 2.08
CA PHE A 116 -18.31 2.27 1.27
C PHE A 116 -18.03 1.78 -0.16
N GLY A 117 -18.06 0.49 -0.43
CA GLY A 117 -18.06 -0.04 -1.79
C GLY A 117 -19.17 0.54 -2.65
N VAL A 118 -20.33 0.81 -2.07
CA VAL A 118 -21.45 1.47 -2.76
C VAL A 118 -21.09 2.90 -3.16
N LEU A 119 -20.44 3.67 -2.29
CA LEU A 119 -19.99 5.03 -2.61
C LEU A 119 -18.97 5.02 -3.76
N TYR A 120 -18.02 4.09 -3.74
CA TYR A 120 -17.07 3.91 -4.83
C TYR A 120 -17.77 3.50 -6.12
N ALA A 121 -18.73 2.56 -6.07
CA ALA A 121 -19.49 2.16 -7.24
C ALA A 121 -20.26 3.34 -7.86
N LEU A 122 -20.94 4.14 -7.04
CA LEU A 122 -21.64 5.35 -7.50
C LEU A 122 -20.67 6.37 -8.10
N ALA A 123 -19.50 6.58 -7.47
CA ALA A 123 -18.48 7.47 -8.01
C ALA A 123 -17.93 6.95 -9.35
N PHE A 124 -17.66 5.64 -9.49
CA PHE A 124 -17.28 5.03 -10.77
C PHE A 124 -18.33 5.22 -11.85
N LEU A 125 -19.62 5.07 -11.53
CA LEU A 125 -20.71 5.30 -12.48
C LEU A 125 -20.74 6.75 -12.95
N VAL A 126 -20.68 7.72 -12.04
CA VAL A 126 -20.75 9.16 -12.38
C VAL A 126 -19.51 9.60 -13.16
N VAL A 127 -18.31 9.27 -12.66
CA VAL A 127 -17.04 9.63 -13.30
C VAL A 127 -16.87 8.86 -14.60
N GLY A 128 -17.19 7.56 -14.61
CA GLY A 128 -17.14 6.71 -15.80
C GLY A 128 -18.06 7.23 -16.92
N ALA A 129 -19.30 7.56 -16.61
CA ALA A 129 -20.22 8.15 -17.58
C ALA A 129 -19.68 9.47 -18.16
N ALA A 130 -19.09 10.32 -17.30
CA ALA A 130 -18.49 11.57 -17.73
C ALA A 130 -17.26 11.35 -18.65
N LEU A 131 -16.40 10.40 -18.31
CA LEU A 131 -15.23 10.03 -19.12
C LEU A 131 -15.62 9.38 -20.43
N VAL A 132 -16.58 8.43 -20.42
CA VAL A 132 -17.12 7.79 -21.63
C VAL A 132 -17.73 8.84 -22.57
N HIS A 133 -18.47 9.81 -22.03
CA HIS A 133 -18.99 10.91 -22.85
C HIS A 133 -17.85 11.69 -23.52
N ARG A 134 -16.79 12.04 -22.79
CA ARG A 134 -15.60 12.71 -23.37
C ARG A 134 -14.89 11.87 -24.40
N LEU A 135 -14.71 10.59 -24.10
CA LEU A 135 -14.13 9.62 -25.03
C LEU A 135 -14.95 9.52 -26.33
N ALA A 136 -16.28 9.43 -26.24
CA ALA A 136 -17.16 9.39 -27.39
C ALA A 136 -17.04 10.65 -28.26
N VAL A 137 -16.85 11.85 -27.65
CA VAL A 137 -16.59 13.10 -28.39
C VAL A 137 -15.27 13.02 -29.16
N VAL A 138 -14.21 12.48 -28.55
CA VAL A 138 -12.90 12.28 -29.21
C VAL A 138 -13.01 11.28 -30.35
N LEU A 139 -13.64 10.14 -30.12
CA LEU A 139 -13.81 9.07 -31.14
C LEU A 139 -14.62 9.53 -32.37
N ARG A 140 -15.56 10.48 -32.19
CA ARG A 140 -16.34 11.06 -33.30
C ARG A 140 -15.50 11.91 -34.27
N ARG A 141 -14.28 12.30 -33.90
CA ARG A 141 -13.38 13.06 -34.79
C ARG A 141 -12.84 12.24 -35.96
N LYS A 142 -13.08 10.91 -35.97
CA LYS A 142 -12.67 9.96 -37.01
C LYS A 142 -11.16 9.90 -37.29
N ASP A 143 -10.35 10.37 -36.36
CA ASP A 143 -8.90 10.22 -36.42
C ASP A 143 -8.51 8.92 -35.66
N ALA A 144 -7.99 7.94 -36.42
CA ALA A 144 -7.64 6.62 -35.91
C ALA A 144 -6.51 6.69 -34.85
N GLU A 145 -5.56 7.60 -35.02
CA GLU A 145 -4.45 7.76 -34.10
C GLU A 145 -4.95 8.27 -32.74
N THR A 146 -5.74 9.33 -32.75
CA THR A 146 -6.35 9.90 -31.55
C THR A 146 -7.29 8.90 -30.86
N ALA A 147 -8.05 8.12 -31.64
CA ALA A 147 -8.89 7.05 -31.09
C ALA A 147 -8.06 5.97 -30.40
N PHE A 148 -6.96 5.53 -31.01
CA PHE A 148 -6.03 4.57 -30.40
C PHE A 148 -5.47 5.10 -29.06
N TYR A 149 -4.98 6.33 -29.05
CA TYR A 149 -4.46 6.94 -27.82
C TYR A 149 -5.52 7.06 -26.72
N ALA A 150 -6.76 7.38 -27.08
CA ALA A 150 -7.87 7.50 -26.14
C ALA A 150 -8.19 6.14 -25.47
N VAL A 151 -8.29 5.09 -26.25
CA VAL A 151 -8.55 3.74 -25.74
C VAL A 151 -7.36 3.23 -24.93
N ALA A 152 -6.13 3.40 -25.45
CA ALA A 152 -4.92 2.99 -24.74
C ALA A 152 -4.78 3.69 -23.39
N ALA A 153 -5.05 5.00 -23.32
CA ALA A 153 -4.96 5.76 -22.07
C ALA A 153 -5.96 5.27 -21.01
N VAL A 154 -7.19 4.94 -21.41
CA VAL A 154 -8.20 4.37 -20.49
C VAL A 154 -7.75 3.00 -19.98
N LEU A 155 -7.25 2.14 -20.87
CA LEU A 155 -6.74 0.81 -20.49
C LEU A 155 -5.52 0.91 -19.58
N VAL A 156 -4.65 1.89 -19.76
CA VAL A 156 -3.45 2.06 -18.91
C VAL A 156 -3.79 2.67 -17.54
N MET A 157 -4.96 3.29 -17.35
CA MET A 157 -5.31 3.92 -16.06
C MET A 157 -5.17 3.00 -14.83
N PRO A 158 -5.69 1.77 -14.81
CA PRO A 158 -5.47 0.85 -13.69
C PRO A 158 -3.99 0.47 -13.52
N LEU A 159 -3.29 0.20 -14.63
CA LEU A 159 -1.86 -0.15 -14.59
C LEU A 159 -1.01 0.97 -13.99
N ALA A 160 -1.25 2.23 -14.37
CA ALA A 160 -0.53 3.38 -13.84
C ALA A 160 -0.70 3.54 -12.32
N SER A 161 -1.80 3.05 -11.75
CA SER A 161 -2.08 3.15 -10.30
C SER A 161 -1.17 2.28 -9.44
N VAL A 162 -0.69 1.17 -9.98
CA VAL A 162 0.10 0.14 -9.27
C VAL A 162 1.27 -0.36 -10.13
N ILE A 163 1.83 0.52 -10.94
CA ILE A 163 2.83 0.20 -11.97
C ILE A 163 4.08 -0.51 -11.41
N PHE A 164 4.42 -0.29 -10.13
CA PHE A 164 5.55 -0.96 -9.49
C PHE A 164 5.38 -2.49 -9.45
N LEU A 165 4.14 -3.02 -9.49
CA LEU A 165 3.90 -4.46 -9.58
C LEU A 165 4.36 -5.08 -10.91
N LEU A 166 4.57 -4.27 -11.96
CA LEU A 166 5.18 -4.75 -13.19
C LEU A 166 6.65 -5.11 -12.98
N ALA A 167 7.34 -4.40 -12.08
CA ALA A 167 8.73 -4.66 -11.72
C ALA A 167 8.86 -5.73 -10.62
N ALA A 168 7.95 -5.74 -9.65
CA ALA A 168 7.97 -6.61 -8.48
C ALA A 168 6.66 -7.41 -8.38
N SER A 169 6.45 -8.35 -9.29
CA SER A 169 5.20 -9.14 -9.39
C SER A 169 4.88 -9.97 -8.15
N GLN A 170 5.90 -10.32 -7.37
CA GLN A 170 5.76 -11.08 -6.12
C GLN A 170 5.53 -10.19 -4.90
N ALA A 171 5.64 -8.86 -5.04
CA ALA A 171 5.44 -7.94 -3.94
C ALA A 171 4.02 -8.07 -3.36
N THR A 172 3.93 -8.10 -2.03
CA THR A 172 2.66 -7.95 -1.31
C THR A 172 2.27 -6.47 -1.33
N PHE A 173 1.00 -6.20 -1.61
CA PHE A 173 0.49 -4.84 -1.66
C PHE A 173 0.08 -4.38 -0.26
N TYR A 174 0.60 -3.25 0.17
CA TYR A 174 0.27 -2.63 1.45
C TYR A 174 -0.34 -1.24 1.26
N ILE A 175 -1.06 -0.75 2.28
CA ILE A 175 -1.71 0.57 2.28
C ILE A 175 -0.76 1.71 1.85
N PRO A 176 0.49 1.82 2.34
CA PRO A 176 1.41 2.86 1.87
C PRO A 176 1.68 2.83 0.36
N MET A 177 1.50 1.67 -0.28
CA MET A 177 1.67 1.50 -1.73
C MET A 177 0.46 1.96 -2.54
N ALA A 178 -0.65 2.26 -1.88
CA ALA A 178 -1.92 2.62 -2.52
C ALA A 178 -1.98 4.05 -3.08
N GLY A 179 -0.95 4.89 -2.88
CA GLY A 179 -0.94 6.30 -3.26
C GLY A 179 -1.41 6.55 -4.71
N GLY A 180 -0.89 5.79 -5.67
CA GLY A 180 -1.30 5.89 -7.07
C GLY A 180 -2.78 5.54 -7.30
N THR A 181 -3.33 4.59 -6.54
CA THR A 181 -4.74 4.18 -6.62
C THR A 181 -5.64 5.18 -5.90
N ALA A 182 -5.24 5.68 -4.74
CA ALA A 182 -5.95 6.72 -3.99
C ALA A 182 -6.13 8.00 -4.81
N LEU A 183 -5.16 8.35 -5.63
CA LEU A 183 -5.22 9.51 -6.54
C LEU A 183 -6.18 9.31 -7.73
N PHE A 184 -6.78 8.13 -7.91
CA PHE A 184 -7.64 7.87 -9.08
C PHE A 184 -8.80 8.87 -9.20
N PHE A 185 -9.64 8.99 -8.18
CA PHE A 185 -10.78 9.89 -8.20
C PHE A 185 -10.38 11.38 -8.20
N PRO A 186 -9.46 11.85 -7.34
CA PRO A 186 -8.97 13.22 -7.41
C PRO A 186 -8.49 13.63 -8.80
N VAL A 187 -7.72 12.77 -9.45
CA VAL A 187 -7.22 13.01 -10.83
C VAL A 187 -8.36 13.00 -11.84
N CYS A 188 -9.33 12.10 -11.73
CA CYS A 188 -10.49 12.09 -12.61
C CYS A 188 -11.35 13.35 -12.48
N PHE A 189 -11.60 13.82 -11.26
CA PHE A 189 -12.32 15.07 -11.02
C PHE A 189 -11.57 16.27 -11.59
N TRP A 190 -10.27 16.36 -11.31
CA TRP A 190 -9.42 17.39 -11.90
C TRP A 190 -9.42 17.36 -13.43
N LEU A 191 -9.29 16.19 -14.04
CA LEU A 191 -9.34 15.99 -15.49
C LEU A 191 -10.65 16.51 -16.09
N LEU A 192 -11.78 16.14 -15.47
CA LEU A 192 -13.10 16.55 -15.94
C LEU A 192 -13.32 18.08 -15.84
N ASP A 193 -12.71 18.74 -14.86
CA ASP A 193 -12.73 20.19 -14.71
C ASP A 193 -11.78 20.87 -15.72
N ALA A 194 -10.54 20.41 -15.81
CA ALA A 194 -9.51 20.96 -16.68
C ALA A 194 -9.86 20.96 -18.19
N VAL A 195 -10.76 20.08 -18.59
CA VAL A 195 -11.18 19.88 -19.99
C VAL A 195 -12.43 20.72 -20.34
N GLN A 196 -13.06 21.39 -19.39
CA GLN A 196 -14.21 22.25 -19.69
C GLN A 196 -13.74 23.48 -20.49
N PRO A 197 -14.33 23.76 -21.67
CA PRO A 197 -13.99 24.98 -22.40
C PRO A 197 -14.47 26.19 -21.59
N ALA A 198 -13.61 27.20 -21.48
CA ALA A 198 -13.89 28.45 -20.74
C ALA A 198 -15.19 29.15 -21.19
N SER A 199 -15.53 29.05 -22.47
CA SER A 199 -16.76 29.61 -23.05
C SER A 199 -18.05 28.92 -22.62
N ASN A 200 -17.98 27.68 -22.12
CA ASN A 200 -19.16 26.93 -21.73
C ASN A 200 -19.50 27.05 -20.22
N THR A 201 -18.66 27.72 -19.45
CA THR A 201 -18.91 27.89 -18.01
C THR A 201 -20.15 28.73 -17.75
N GLU A 202 -20.39 29.75 -18.57
CA GLU A 202 -21.61 30.58 -18.47
C GLU A 202 -22.86 29.88 -19.01
N THR A 203 -22.74 29.07 -20.07
CA THR A 203 -23.87 28.35 -20.68
C THR A 203 -24.25 27.09 -19.96
N LEU A 204 -23.27 26.35 -19.39
CA LEU A 204 -23.54 25.16 -18.55
C LEU A 204 -24.32 25.52 -17.27
N GLY A 205 -24.07 26.69 -16.70
CA GLY A 205 -24.80 27.20 -15.54
C GLY A 205 -26.27 27.51 -15.81
N LYS A 206 -26.67 27.71 -17.06
CA LYS A 206 -28.04 28.05 -17.47
C LYS A 206 -28.86 26.80 -17.88
N ASN A 207 -28.21 25.70 -18.27
CA ASN A 207 -28.90 24.48 -18.71
C ASN A 207 -29.08 23.49 -17.54
N LYS A 208 -30.33 22.99 -17.33
CA LYS A 208 -30.66 22.02 -16.25
C LYS A 208 -29.74 20.80 -16.27
N ALA A 209 -29.44 20.24 -17.44
CA ALA A 209 -28.56 19.07 -17.58
C ALA A 209 -27.12 19.34 -17.09
N GLY A 210 -26.58 20.53 -17.34
CA GLY A 210 -25.27 20.94 -16.84
C GLY A 210 -25.20 21.08 -15.32
N LYS A 211 -26.27 21.63 -14.72
CA LYS A 211 -26.42 21.72 -13.24
C LYS A 211 -26.49 20.34 -12.59
N VAL A 212 -27.28 19.43 -13.17
CA VAL A 212 -27.41 18.04 -12.69
C VAL A 212 -26.07 17.31 -12.76
N LYS A 213 -25.36 17.40 -13.88
CA LYS A 213 -24.02 16.81 -14.03
C LYS A 213 -23.03 17.34 -12.99
N LYS A 214 -22.99 18.66 -12.80
CA LYS A 214 -22.10 19.28 -11.81
C LYS A 214 -22.46 18.82 -10.38
N ALA A 215 -23.75 18.79 -10.04
CA ALA A 215 -24.21 18.32 -8.75
C ALA A 215 -23.85 16.85 -8.53
N ALA A 216 -24.01 15.98 -9.52
CA ALA A 216 -23.66 14.55 -9.42
C ALA A 216 -22.13 14.36 -9.19
N LEU A 217 -21.29 15.13 -9.89
CA LEU A 217 -19.84 15.07 -9.67
C LEU A 217 -19.44 15.59 -8.28
N LEU A 218 -20.07 16.66 -7.80
CA LEU A 218 -19.81 17.19 -6.46
C LEU A 218 -20.26 16.20 -5.38
N LEU A 219 -21.43 15.58 -5.54
CA LEU A 219 -21.91 14.54 -4.61
C LEU A 219 -21.01 13.32 -4.60
N ALA A 220 -20.53 12.88 -5.77
CA ALA A 220 -19.57 11.79 -5.86
C ALA A 220 -18.24 12.15 -5.15
N ALA A 221 -17.72 13.35 -5.38
CA ALA A 221 -16.51 13.83 -4.71
C ALA A 221 -16.70 13.92 -3.19
N ALA A 222 -17.83 14.47 -2.73
CA ALA A 222 -18.16 14.55 -1.31
C ALA A 222 -18.31 13.17 -0.66
N GLY A 223 -18.94 12.21 -1.37
CA GLY A 223 -19.05 10.82 -0.91
C GLY A 223 -17.69 10.13 -0.77
N ILE A 224 -16.80 10.29 -1.75
CA ILE A 224 -15.42 9.75 -1.68
C ILE A 224 -14.65 10.40 -0.53
N LEU A 225 -14.73 11.72 -0.40
CA LEU A 225 -14.05 12.44 0.69
C LEU A 225 -14.56 11.99 2.06
N TYR A 226 -15.88 11.92 2.22
CA TYR A 226 -16.50 11.44 3.46
C TYR A 226 -16.06 10.00 3.79
N GLY A 227 -16.14 9.09 2.81
CA GLY A 227 -15.70 7.71 2.99
C GLY A 227 -14.22 7.64 3.39
N SER A 228 -13.35 8.38 2.71
CA SER A 228 -11.91 8.38 2.98
C SER A 228 -11.57 8.93 4.38
N VAL A 229 -12.23 10.02 4.80
CA VAL A 229 -12.04 10.61 6.14
C VAL A 229 -12.54 9.64 7.22
N PHE A 230 -13.71 9.05 7.02
CA PHE A 230 -14.29 8.11 7.98
C PHE A 230 -13.44 6.84 8.11
N MET A 231 -12.99 6.26 6.98
CA MET A 231 -12.08 5.12 6.97
C MET A 231 -10.78 5.43 7.71
N SER A 232 -10.16 6.57 7.38
CA SER A 232 -8.92 7.00 8.04
C SER A 232 -9.09 7.18 9.55
N ALA A 233 -10.22 7.70 10.00
CA ALA A 233 -10.50 7.86 11.42
C ALA A 233 -10.64 6.51 12.14
N ILE A 234 -11.31 5.53 11.53
CA ILE A 234 -11.42 4.17 12.08
C ILE A 234 -10.05 3.48 12.11
N ASP A 235 -9.29 3.56 11.02
CA ASP A 235 -7.96 2.96 10.95
C ASP A 235 -7.02 3.55 12.00
N GLN A 236 -7.02 4.87 12.17
CA GLN A 236 -6.23 5.53 13.21
C GLN A 236 -6.62 5.07 14.62
N GLN A 237 -7.92 4.92 14.88
CA GLN A 237 -8.39 4.42 16.17
C GLN A 237 -7.98 2.95 16.37
N ALA A 238 -8.12 2.12 15.34
CA ALA A 238 -7.71 0.71 15.39
C ALA A 238 -6.19 0.59 15.62
N MET A 239 -5.38 1.40 14.94
CA MET A 239 -3.93 1.49 15.19
C MET A 239 -3.60 1.88 16.63
N TYR A 240 -4.30 2.86 17.18
CA TYR A 240 -4.12 3.29 18.57
C TYR A 240 -4.44 2.15 19.56
N GLU A 241 -5.58 1.48 19.38
CA GLU A 241 -5.96 0.35 20.23
C GLU A 241 -5.01 -0.84 20.07
N GLY A 242 -4.59 -1.15 18.84
CA GLY A 242 -3.60 -2.19 18.56
C GLY A 242 -2.25 -1.92 19.22
N ARG A 243 -1.76 -0.68 19.14
CA ARG A 243 -0.53 -0.26 19.83
C ARG A 243 -0.66 -0.37 21.34
N LYS A 244 -1.78 0.09 21.89
CA LYS A 244 -2.05 0.03 23.33
C LYS A 244 -2.08 -1.41 23.83
N ALA A 245 -2.78 -2.31 23.11
CA ALA A 245 -2.84 -3.74 23.46
C ALA A 245 -1.47 -4.40 23.36
N THR A 246 -0.71 -4.13 22.30
CA THR A 246 0.67 -4.63 22.13
C THR A 246 1.57 -4.19 23.29
N LYS A 247 1.48 -2.91 23.68
CA LYS A 247 2.24 -2.39 24.83
C LYS A 247 1.85 -3.07 26.13
N GLN A 248 0.55 -3.28 26.36
CA GLN A 248 0.08 -3.98 27.58
C GLN A 248 0.62 -5.40 27.65
N ILE A 249 0.64 -6.14 26.54
CA ILE A 249 1.22 -7.48 26.50
C ILE A 249 2.72 -7.42 26.76
N ALA A 250 3.43 -6.49 26.13
CA ALA A 250 4.87 -6.34 26.34
C ALA A 250 5.22 -5.96 27.81
N ASP A 251 4.43 -5.08 28.42
CA ASP A 251 4.60 -4.70 29.84
C ASP A 251 4.36 -5.91 30.78
N LEU A 252 3.35 -6.75 30.46
CA LEU A 252 3.07 -7.97 31.25
C LEU A 252 4.18 -9.01 31.10
N VAL A 253 4.66 -9.25 29.89
CA VAL A 253 5.80 -10.15 29.63
C VAL A 253 7.04 -9.62 30.35
N ALA A 254 7.32 -8.33 30.27
CA ALA A 254 8.43 -7.72 31.00
C ALA A 254 8.31 -7.89 32.51
N GLY A 255 7.11 -7.70 33.05
CA GLY A 255 6.82 -7.89 34.48
C GLY A 255 7.04 -9.33 34.95
N GLU A 256 6.61 -10.29 34.14
CA GLU A 256 6.78 -11.72 34.43
C GLU A 256 8.26 -12.12 34.41
N LEU A 257 9.02 -11.68 33.40
CA LEU A 257 10.47 -11.90 33.33
C LEU A 257 11.20 -11.35 34.56
N VAL A 258 10.76 -10.20 35.07
CA VAL A 258 11.31 -9.64 36.32
C VAL A 258 10.95 -10.52 37.52
N ALA A 259 9.70 -11.00 37.59
CA ALA A 259 9.22 -11.85 38.67
C ALA A 259 9.92 -13.20 38.69
N GLU A 260 10.26 -13.77 37.54
CA GLU A 260 11.05 -15.00 37.39
C GLU A 260 12.56 -14.80 37.63
N GLY A 261 12.99 -13.57 37.96
CA GLY A 261 14.39 -13.29 38.28
C GLY A 261 15.32 -13.15 37.08
N TYR A 262 14.79 -12.85 35.89
CA TYR A 262 15.60 -12.67 34.66
C TYR A 262 16.76 -11.69 34.83
N TYR A 263 16.59 -10.63 35.61
CA TYR A 263 17.64 -9.64 35.88
C TYR A 263 18.64 -10.06 36.96
N ASP A 264 18.31 -11.06 37.75
CA ASP A 264 19.17 -11.58 38.80
C ASP A 264 20.16 -12.62 38.29
N LEU A 265 19.99 -13.04 37.01
CA LEU A 265 20.91 -13.96 36.36
C LEU A 265 22.27 -13.30 36.11
N PRO A 266 23.38 -14.00 36.39
CA PRO A 266 24.74 -13.46 36.18
C PRO A 266 25.03 -13.19 34.70
N GLU A 267 24.46 -13.98 33.82
CA GLU A 267 24.39 -13.74 32.36
C GLU A 267 22.93 -13.79 31.95
N LYS A 268 22.52 -12.79 31.16
CA LYS A 268 21.15 -12.75 30.62
C LYS A 268 20.99 -13.83 29.55
N LEU A 269 20.04 -14.73 29.77
CA LEU A 269 19.68 -15.70 28.75
C LEU A 269 18.99 -14.98 27.57
N PRO A 270 19.24 -15.41 26.34
CA PRO A 270 18.48 -14.92 25.20
C PRO A 270 16.99 -15.29 25.34
N VAL A 271 16.11 -14.38 24.88
CA VAL A 271 14.66 -14.56 24.96
C VAL A 271 14.12 -14.90 23.59
N MET A 272 13.24 -15.92 23.54
CA MET A 272 12.49 -16.31 22.36
C MET A 272 11.02 -15.97 22.53
N LEU A 273 10.50 -15.06 21.70
CA LEU A 273 9.08 -14.70 21.69
C LEU A 273 8.38 -15.38 20.52
N VAL A 274 7.46 -16.30 20.84
CA VAL A 274 6.74 -17.11 19.87
C VAL A 274 5.31 -16.62 19.71
N GLY A 275 4.87 -16.51 18.44
CA GLY A 275 3.50 -16.14 18.13
C GLY A 275 3.27 -14.62 18.03
N ARG A 276 2.00 -14.25 17.93
CA ARG A 276 1.56 -12.88 17.68
C ARG A 276 0.82 -12.32 18.90
N PRO A 277 0.96 -11.04 19.23
CA PRO A 277 0.17 -10.43 20.29
C PRO A 277 -1.34 -10.59 20.09
N SER A 278 -1.81 -10.55 18.84
CA SER A 278 -3.23 -10.72 18.48
C SER A 278 -3.80 -12.10 18.84
N ALA A 279 -2.96 -13.12 19.02
CA ALA A 279 -3.38 -14.44 19.48
C ALA A 279 -3.66 -14.48 20.99
N SER A 280 -3.17 -13.50 21.75
CA SER A 280 -3.38 -13.42 23.19
C SER A 280 -4.84 -13.10 23.54
N PRO A 281 -5.44 -13.73 24.56
CA PRO A 281 -6.77 -13.37 25.05
C PRO A 281 -6.85 -11.94 25.62
N LEU A 282 -5.72 -11.29 25.86
CA LEU A 282 -5.62 -9.90 26.28
C LEU A 282 -5.86 -8.95 25.12
N PHE A 283 -5.68 -9.39 23.89
CA PHE A 283 -5.90 -8.59 22.68
C PHE A 283 -7.35 -8.70 22.23
N ARG A 284 -8.20 -7.85 22.80
CA ARG A 284 -9.64 -7.90 22.53
C ARG A 284 -9.99 -7.19 21.22
N THR A 285 -10.82 -7.84 20.42
CA THR A 285 -11.43 -7.26 19.24
C THR A 285 -12.66 -6.44 19.64
N HIS A 286 -12.76 -5.22 19.12
CA HIS A 286 -13.93 -4.36 19.30
C HIS A 286 -14.84 -4.45 18.07
N ILE A 287 -16.17 -4.36 18.25
CA ILE A 287 -17.14 -4.50 17.14
C ILE A 287 -16.93 -3.48 16.01
N ILE A 288 -16.44 -2.27 16.33
CA ILE A 288 -16.11 -1.23 15.35
C ILE A 288 -14.67 -1.36 14.86
N TYR A 289 -13.76 -1.90 15.71
CA TYR A 289 -12.33 -2.10 15.45
C TYR A 289 -11.98 -3.57 15.45
N TRP A 290 -12.86 -4.40 14.93
CA TRP A 290 -12.63 -5.84 15.00
C TRP A 290 -11.36 -6.27 14.29
N ASP A 291 -10.91 -5.46 13.33
CA ASP A 291 -9.62 -5.63 12.67
C ASP A 291 -8.46 -4.95 13.43
N ALA A 292 -8.67 -4.50 14.67
CA ALA A 292 -7.60 -3.91 15.50
C ALA A 292 -6.45 -4.89 15.74
N ASN A 293 -6.71 -6.19 15.63
CA ASN A 293 -5.69 -7.24 15.65
C ASN A 293 -4.64 -7.06 14.54
N ASP A 294 -5.06 -6.57 13.37
CA ASP A 294 -4.20 -6.36 12.22
C ASP A 294 -3.25 -5.18 12.44
N TYR A 295 -3.54 -4.36 13.45
CA TYR A 295 -2.70 -3.24 13.87
C TYR A 295 -1.84 -3.54 15.10
N ALA A 296 -1.73 -4.81 15.50
CA ALA A 296 -0.72 -5.23 16.44
C ALA A 296 0.67 -4.88 15.90
N GLN A 297 1.54 -4.35 16.75
CA GLN A 297 2.88 -3.88 16.33
C GLN A 297 3.83 -5.04 15.95
N VAL A 298 3.44 -6.26 16.27
CA VAL A 298 4.17 -7.49 15.96
C VAL A 298 3.21 -8.48 15.31
N GLY A 299 3.68 -9.17 14.28
CA GLY A 299 2.90 -10.18 13.59
C GLY A 299 1.80 -9.62 12.71
N LEU A 300 1.93 -8.36 12.29
CA LEU A 300 1.00 -7.70 11.37
C LEU A 300 0.95 -8.42 10.02
N PHE A 301 2.08 -8.96 9.57
CA PHE A 301 2.18 -9.64 8.29
C PHE A 301 2.01 -11.15 8.49
N GLU A 302 1.00 -11.74 7.87
CA GLU A 302 0.68 -13.17 8.01
C GLU A 302 1.83 -14.14 7.67
N LYS A 303 2.80 -13.68 6.87
CA LYS A 303 3.94 -14.46 6.40
C LYS A 303 5.26 -14.00 7.01
N GLU A 304 5.22 -13.42 8.20
CA GLU A 304 6.45 -13.08 8.88
C GLU A 304 7.26 -14.32 9.20
N ASN A 305 8.55 -14.26 8.91
CA ASN A 305 9.52 -15.26 9.32
C ASN A 305 10.13 -14.89 10.69
N ALA A 306 10.94 -15.78 11.24
CA ALA A 306 11.60 -15.60 12.54
C ALA A 306 12.35 -14.26 12.63
N ALA A 307 13.11 -13.91 11.58
CA ALA A 307 13.89 -12.66 11.56
C ALA A 307 12.99 -11.42 11.66
N THR A 308 11.90 -11.37 10.89
CA THR A 308 10.96 -10.25 10.91
C THR A 308 10.25 -10.13 12.26
N MET A 309 9.81 -11.26 12.84
CA MET A 309 9.19 -11.30 14.16
C MET A 309 10.15 -10.81 15.25
N ARG A 310 11.40 -11.27 15.21
CA ARG A 310 12.44 -10.84 16.13
C ARG A 310 12.67 -9.32 16.07
N TYR A 311 12.79 -8.76 14.88
CA TYR A 311 12.93 -7.30 14.71
C TYR A 311 11.73 -6.53 15.26
N SER A 312 10.52 -7.00 14.97
CA SER A 312 9.29 -6.37 15.45
C SER A 312 9.22 -6.37 16.98
N TRP A 313 9.48 -7.52 17.63
CA TRP A 313 9.51 -7.61 19.08
C TRP A 313 10.63 -6.76 19.70
N ASN A 314 11.82 -6.78 19.12
CA ASN A 314 12.92 -5.94 19.60
C ASN A 314 12.55 -4.45 19.58
N ALA A 315 11.91 -3.98 18.50
CA ALA A 315 11.42 -2.62 18.42
C ALA A 315 10.35 -2.32 19.48
N VAL A 316 9.41 -3.22 19.71
CA VAL A 316 8.36 -3.06 20.74
C VAL A 316 8.99 -2.94 22.13
N PHE A 317 9.89 -3.85 22.51
CA PHE A 317 10.52 -3.79 23.85
C PHE A 317 11.39 -2.56 23.98
N ARG A 318 12.20 -2.21 22.99
CA ARG A 318 13.04 -1.01 23.02
C ARG A 318 12.23 0.30 23.11
N ASP A 319 11.15 0.40 22.33
CA ASP A 319 10.46 1.68 22.11
C ASP A 319 9.23 1.86 23.03
N LEU A 320 8.64 0.77 23.52
CA LEU A 320 7.40 0.82 24.30
C LEU A 320 7.54 0.38 25.75
N THR A 321 8.62 -0.30 26.12
CA THR A 321 8.90 -0.73 27.50
C THR A 321 10.25 -0.20 27.97
N PRO A 322 10.49 -0.11 29.29
CA PRO A 322 11.80 0.22 29.82
C PRO A 322 12.81 -0.93 29.75
N MET A 323 12.36 -2.12 29.32
CA MET A 323 13.15 -3.34 29.30
C MET A 323 13.81 -3.55 27.95
N GLN A 324 15.11 -3.82 27.93
CA GLN A 324 15.82 -4.32 26.76
C GLN A 324 16.02 -5.82 26.89
N LEU A 325 15.52 -6.56 25.92
CA LEU A 325 15.69 -8.01 25.83
C LEU A 325 16.80 -8.34 24.83
N GLU A 326 17.61 -9.32 25.16
CA GLU A 326 18.48 -9.97 24.19
C GLU A 326 17.70 -11.10 23.53
N LEU A 327 17.31 -10.93 22.26
CA LEU A 327 16.54 -11.96 21.58
C LEU A 327 17.47 -13.02 20.98
N CYS A 328 17.02 -14.28 20.98
CA CYS A 328 17.78 -15.40 20.42
C CYS A 328 18.06 -15.20 18.93
N SER A 329 19.07 -15.90 18.39
CA SER A 329 19.40 -15.84 16.96
C SER A 329 18.32 -16.53 16.11
N ASP A 330 18.33 -16.27 14.79
CA ASP A 330 17.36 -16.88 13.87
C ASP A 330 17.51 -18.41 13.82
N GLU A 331 18.75 -18.90 13.92
CA GLU A 331 19.06 -20.34 13.90
C GLU A 331 18.45 -21.04 15.12
N VAL A 332 18.64 -20.47 16.31
CA VAL A 332 18.08 -20.99 17.55
C VAL A 332 16.56 -20.93 17.52
N TYR A 333 15.98 -19.82 17.01
CA TYR A 333 14.54 -19.71 16.86
C TYR A 333 13.99 -20.80 15.93
N ASP A 334 14.61 -21.02 14.76
CA ASP A 334 14.16 -22.00 13.77
C ASP A 334 14.30 -23.45 14.26
N GLU A 335 15.22 -23.72 15.17
CA GLU A 335 15.38 -25.03 15.81
C GLU A 335 14.30 -25.23 16.88
N LEU A 336 14.17 -24.32 17.83
CA LEU A 336 13.26 -24.46 18.96
C LEU A 336 11.78 -24.43 18.56
N ILE A 337 11.39 -23.60 17.58
CA ILE A 337 9.99 -23.48 17.14
C ILE A 337 9.40 -24.80 16.61
N ARG A 338 10.26 -25.76 16.24
CA ARG A 338 9.86 -27.07 15.74
C ARG A 338 9.68 -28.11 16.81
N THR A 339 10.11 -27.86 18.05
CA THR A 339 10.01 -28.77 19.17
C THR A 339 8.55 -29.01 19.58
N GLU A 340 8.27 -30.17 20.12
CA GLU A 340 6.91 -30.49 20.59
C GLU A 340 6.55 -29.74 21.87
N GLU A 341 7.55 -29.35 22.65
CA GLU A 341 7.41 -28.55 23.85
C GLU A 341 6.81 -27.19 23.49
N ILE A 342 7.41 -26.44 22.54
CA ILE A 342 6.92 -25.15 22.09
C ILE A 342 5.51 -25.25 21.48
N LYS A 343 5.24 -26.29 20.68
CA LYS A 343 3.91 -26.49 20.08
C LYS A 343 2.80 -26.72 21.09
N ARG A 344 3.13 -27.28 22.24
CA ARG A 344 2.18 -27.57 23.35
C ARG A 344 2.12 -26.48 24.40
N MET A 345 3.00 -25.48 24.29
CA MET A 345 3.06 -24.39 25.22
C MET A 345 1.74 -23.61 25.23
N PRO A 346 1.18 -23.31 26.40
CA PRO A 346 -0.04 -22.49 26.46
C PRO A 346 0.23 -21.06 26.00
N THR A 347 -0.84 -20.39 25.58
CA THR A 347 -0.74 -19.01 25.11
C THR A 347 -0.67 -18.07 26.30
N PHE A 348 0.29 -17.12 26.28
CA PHE A 348 0.38 -16.08 27.31
C PHE A 348 -0.95 -15.32 27.47
N PRO A 349 -1.45 -15.07 28.69
CA PRO A 349 -0.79 -15.16 29.99
C PRO A 349 -1.10 -16.44 30.80
N GLU A 350 -1.41 -17.56 30.17
CA GLU A 350 -1.68 -18.78 30.87
C GLU A 350 -0.43 -19.30 31.59
N LYS A 351 -0.63 -19.99 32.74
CA LYS A 351 0.48 -20.55 33.49
C LYS A 351 1.24 -21.57 32.65
N GLY A 352 2.57 -21.42 32.58
CA GLY A 352 3.44 -22.29 31.77
C GLY A 352 3.66 -21.80 30.35
N SER A 353 3.18 -20.57 30.02
CA SER A 353 3.47 -19.92 28.74
C SER A 353 4.85 -19.26 28.68
N MET A 354 5.60 -19.29 29.78
CA MET A 354 6.99 -18.85 29.89
C MET A 354 7.79 -19.98 30.52
N GLN A 355 8.88 -20.37 29.89
CA GLN A 355 9.74 -21.47 30.32
C GLN A 355 11.18 -21.26 29.86
N GLU A 356 12.14 -21.71 30.63
CA GLU A 356 13.53 -21.83 30.19
C GLU A 356 13.73 -23.17 29.47
N MET A 357 14.29 -23.14 28.27
CA MET A 357 14.56 -24.29 27.44
C MET A 357 15.92 -24.13 26.74
N ASP A 358 16.81 -25.10 26.96
CA ASP A 358 18.14 -25.14 26.31
C ASP A 358 18.92 -23.81 26.39
N GLY A 359 18.82 -23.10 27.54
CA GLY A 359 19.48 -21.83 27.73
C GLY A 359 18.83 -20.63 27.03
N VAL A 360 17.56 -20.75 26.63
CA VAL A 360 16.71 -19.70 26.08
C VAL A 360 15.44 -19.57 26.94
N TYR A 361 15.03 -18.32 27.18
CA TYR A 361 13.84 -18.01 27.98
C TYR A 361 12.63 -17.78 27.10
#